data_43d7d5ba899c52e0728427964395ddbb
#
_entry.id   43d7d5ba899c52e0728427964395ddbb
#
_cell.length_a   1.000
_cell.length_b   1.000
_cell.length_c   1.000
_cell.angle_alpha   90.00
_cell.angle_beta   90.00
_cell.angle_gamma   90.00
#
_symmetry.space_group_name_H-M   'P 1'
#
loop_
_entity.id
_entity.type
_entity.pdbx_description
1 polymer ?
#
loop_
_entity_poly.entity_id
_entity_poly.type
_entity_poly.pdbx_seq_one_letter_code
_entity_poly.pdbx_strand_id
1 'polypeptide(L)'
;MADAVTATKKKYMNFKEIAAYSLGLFGFQAIVGLLNSYQAEFDGSILGANVSVVAILILVAKIVSAVADPVVGNLIDRSKSKRGKFKSMILYSLVPLLVMTAVVFVKVPFSGTGLYVWIFLTYLVWSIAMTMGDVPSQGIASVLTPDPTERTNVVSISNTFKQIGFSACVVIVPIACLIIPGGSKVFVKSGETDTPMIASEFFWTAVLTAIFGCVLFALIPLLNKERVPYQAGEKTTFKDMMGALKNNKPLMLVIISYFLGFGRQMAMGIQVQAATVILGSQNLVAVLGIVTAVGSMISMALCPLLIKKLDERKAYILLSVYGFAASLF
;
A
#
# COMPACT_ATOMS: atom_id res chain seq x y z
N MET A 1 -29.44 -33.36 -25.88
CA MET A 1 -29.15 -31.93 -25.68
C MET A 1 -28.09 -31.80 -24.58
N ALA A 2 -26.85 -32.12 -24.91
CA ALA A 2 -25.75 -32.07 -23.99
C ALA A 2 -24.44 -31.82 -24.77
N ASP A 3 -24.45 -30.81 -25.63
CA ASP A 3 -23.27 -30.30 -26.35
C ASP A 3 -23.16 -28.79 -26.09
N ALA A 4 -23.08 -28.42 -24.81
CA ALA A 4 -22.79 -27.06 -24.41
C ALA A 4 -21.31 -26.97 -24.06
N VAL A 5 -20.50 -26.79 -25.11
CA VAL A 5 -19.43 -25.76 -25.18
C VAL A 5 -18.44 -25.80 -24.03
N THR A 6 -17.47 -26.68 -24.12
CA THR A 6 -16.13 -26.43 -23.66
C THR A 6 -15.45 -25.39 -24.61
N ALA A 7 -15.97 -24.17 -24.64
CA ALA A 7 -15.26 -23.06 -25.21
C ALA A 7 -13.99 -22.90 -24.37
N THR A 8 -12.87 -23.29 -24.91
CA THR A 8 -11.53 -23.02 -24.35
C THR A 8 -11.46 -21.52 -24.07
N LYS A 9 -11.59 -21.12 -22.79
CA LYS A 9 -11.53 -19.72 -22.36
C LYS A 9 -10.22 -19.15 -22.86
N LYS A 10 -10.27 -18.26 -23.83
CA LYS A 10 -9.10 -17.62 -24.42
C LYS A 10 -8.37 -16.85 -23.30
N LYS A 11 -7.21 -17.33 -22.93
CA LYS A 11 -6.37 -16.68 -21.92
C LYS A 11 -5.64 -15.51 -22.59
N TYR A 12 -5.89 -14.30 -22.12
CA TYR A 12 -5.31 -13.07 -22.69
C TYR A 12 -3.98 -12.72 -22.06
N MET A 13 -3.77 -13.00 -20.76
CA MET A 13 -2.55 -12.68 -20.04
C MET A 13 -1.65 -13.91 -19.88
N ASN A 14 -0.35 -13.71 -20.14
CA ASN A 14 0.66 -14.72 -19.87
C ASN A 14 1.06 -14.73 -18.38
N PHE A 15 1.60 -15.85 -17.90
CA PHE A 15 2.11 -15.98 -16.54
C PHE A 15 3.12 -14.87 -16.19
N LYS A 16 4.01 -14.51 -17.13
CA LYS A 16 5.00 -13.43 -16.94
C LYS A 16 4.36 -12.07 -16.67
N GLU A 17 3.24 -11.76 -17.34
CA GLU A 17 2.52 -10.50 -17.14
C GLU A 17 1.80 -10.48 -15.78
N ILE A 18 1.20 -11.60 -15.40
CA ILE A 18 0.55 -11.73 -14.06
C ILE A 18 1.61 -11.60 -12.97
N ALA A 19 2.75 -12.28 -13.11
CA ALA A 19 3.85 -12.20 -12.17
C ALA A 19 4.42 -10.78 -12.09
N ALA A 20 4.63 -10.10 -13.23
CA ALA A 20 5.12 -8.73 -13.27
C ALA A 20 4.17 -7.74 -12.59
N TYR A 21 2.86 -7.88 -12.80
CA TYR A 21 1.86 -7.07 -12.13
C TYR A 21 1.83 -7.31 -10.63
N SER A 22 1.84 -8.58 -10.21
CA SER A 22 1.81 -8.97 -8.79
C SER A 22 3.09 -8.55 -8.04
N LEU A 23 4.27 -8.81 -8.61
CA LEU A 23 5.56 -8.39 -8.03
C LEU A 23 5.72 -6.87 -8.03
N GLY A 24 5.19 -6.20 -9.04
CA GLY A 24 5.20 -4.73 -9.06
C GLY A 24 4.38 -4.13 -7.94
N LEU A 25 3.19 -4.65 -7.67
CA LEU A 25 2.37 -4.23 -6.54
C LEU A 25 2.99 -4.61 -5.18
N PHE A 26 3.66 -5.75 -5.09
CA PHE A 26 4.46 -6.13 -3.93
C PHE A 26 5.52 -5.07 -3.63
N GLY A 27 6.35 -4.70 -4.62
CA GLY A 27 7.42 -3.71 -4.46
C GLY A 27 6.89 -2.33 -4.07
N PHE A 28 5.83 -1.87 -4.73
CA PHE A 28 5.17 -0.61 -4.38
C PHE A 28 4.67 -0.61 -2.94
N GLN A 29 4.02 -1.69 -2.53
CA GLN A 29 3.44 -1.78 -1.21
C GLN A 29 4.49 -1.98 -0.09
N ALA A 30 5.67 -2.52 -0.41
CA ALA A 30 6.79 -2.56 0.52
C ALA A 30 7.28 -1.15 0.89
N ILE A 31 7.32 -0.21 -0.08
CA ILE A 31 7.63 1.20 0.19
C ILE A 31 6.57 1.82 1.10
N VAL A 32 5.29 1.59 0.80
CA VAL A 32 4.17 2.12 1.60
C VAL A 32 4.19 1.54 3.01
N GLY A 33 4.47 0.24 3.15
CA GLY A 33 4.59 -0.44 4.43
C GLY A 33 5.73 0.12 5.29
N LEU A 34 6.87 0.44 4.69
CA LEU A 34 7.99 1.04 5.37
C LEU A 34 7.61 2.37 6.05
N LEU A 35 7.00 3.28 5.31
CA LEU A 35 6.60 4.56 5.89
C LEU A 35 5.51 4.41 6.95
N ASN A 36 4.49 3.60 6.68
CA ASN A 36 3.42 3.40 7.66
C ASN A 36 3.91 2.77 8.97
N SER A 37 4.95 1.95 8.94
CA SER A 37 5.46 1.25 10.13
C SER A 37 6.54 2.03 10.88
N TYR A 38 7.44 2.71 10.17
CA TYR A 38 8.67 3.23 10.76
C TYR A 38 8.79 4.76 10.77
N GLN A 39 7.94 5.49 10.06
CA GLN A 39 8.05 6.95 10.02
C GLN A 39 7.81 7.58 11.40
N ALA A 40 6.76 7.19 12.11
CA ALA A 40 6.46 7.75 13.42
C ALA A 40 7.57 7.45 14.44
N GLU A 41 8.23 6.30 14.32
CA GLU A 41 9.40 5.94 15.14
C GLU A 41 10.60 6.81 14.81
N PHE A 42 10.90 7.01 13.53
CA PHE A 42 11.98 7.91 13.08
C PHE A 42 11.74 9.35 13.54
N ASP A 43 10.56 9.88 13.34
CA ASP A 43 10.20 11.24 13.72
C ASP A 43 10.28 11.45 15.24
N GLY A 44 9.88 10.45 16.04
CA GLY A 44 9.94 10.50 17.50
C GLY A 44 11.34 10.26 18.06
N SER A 45 12.00 9.18 17.66
CA SER A 45 13.27 8.74 18.26
C SER A 45 14.49 9.48 17.71
N ILE A 46 14.52 9.81 16.41
CA ILE A 46 15.66 10.42 15.74
C ILE A 46 15.54 11.94 15.65
N LEU A 47 14.36 12.45 15.28
CA LEU A 47 14.12 13.88 15.13
C LEU A 47 13.67 14.53 16.45
N GLY A 48 13.27 13.74 17.46
CA GLY A 48 12.79 14.23 18.74
C GLY A 48 11.45 14.94 18.68
N ALA A 49 10.63 14.64 17.66
CA ALA A 49 9.30 15.21 17.49
C ALA A 49 8.29 14.56 18.44
N ASN A 50 7.30 15.34 18.86
CA ASN A 50 6.18 14.78 19.61
C ASN A 50 5.30 13.92 18.67
N VAL A 51 5.27 12.62 18.93
CA VAL A 51 4.58 11.63 18.08
C VAL A 51 3.07 11.93 17.92
N SER A 52 2.42 12.48 18.95
CA SER A 52 1.02 12.87 18.86
C SER A 52 0.80 14.02 17.88
N VAL A 53 1.69 15.00 17.87
CA VAL A 53 1.66 16.11 16.90
C VAL A 53 1.94 15.59 15.49
N VAL A 54 2.94 14.72 15.33
CA VAL A 54 3.25 14.07 14.05
C VAL A 54 2.05 13.31 13.51
N ALA A 55 1.35 12.55 14.35
CA ALA A 55 0.15 11.81 13.93
C ALA A 55 -0.94 12.73 13.37
N ILE A 56 -1.15 13.90 14.00
CA ILE A 56 -2.11 14.92 13.52
C ILE A 56 -1.63 15.51 12.18
N LEU A 57 -0.35 15.81 12.04
CA LEU A 57 0.21 16.34 10.79
C LEU A 57 0.08 15.34 9.64
N ILE A 58 0.36 14.07 9.88
CA ILE A 58 0.15 12.98 8.92
C ILE A 58 -1.32 12.87 8.52
N LEU A 59 -2.24 12.96 9.48
CA LEU A 59 -3.68 12.94 9.20
C LEU A 59 -4.09 14.10 8.30
N VAL A 60 -3.65 15.32 8.62
CA VAL A 60 -3.93 16.51 7.81
C VAL A 60 -3.33 16.38 6.41
N ALA A 61 -2.09 15.90 6.31
CA ALA A 61 -1.45 15.66 5.02
C ALA A 61 -2.19 14.62 4.17
N LYS A 62 -2.72 13.54 4.78
CA LYS A 62 -3.56 12.55 4.10
C LYS A 62 -4.87 13.15 3.58
N ILE A 63 -5.52 14.02 4.36
CA ILE A 63 -6.74 14.73 3.91
C ILE A 63 -6.42 15.63 2.72
N VAL A 64 -5.32 16.38 2.79
CA VAL A 64 -4.89 17.25 1.69
C VAL A 64 -4.51 16.42 0.45
N SER A 65 -3.79 15.32 0.62
CA SER A 65 -3.41 14.47 -0.50
C SER A 65 -4.58 13.74 -1.15
N ALA A 66 -5.68 13.51 -0.44
CA ALA A 66 -6.90 12.93 -1.04
C ALA A 66 -7.47 13.80 -2.19
N VAL A 67 -7.15 15.11 -2.20
CA VAL A 67 -7.48 15.98 -3.34
C VAL A 67 -6.61 15.64 -4.56
N ALA A 68 -5.46 15.03 -4.38
CA ALA A 68 -4.59 14.62 -5.48
C ALA A 68 -5.15 13.43 -6.28
N ASP A 69 -5.97 12.55 -5.67
CA ASP A 69 -6.54 11.39 -6.35
C ASP A 69 -7.37 11.76 -7.61
N PRO A 70 -8.36 12.66 -7.54
CA PRO A 70 -9.07 13.13 -8.71
C PRO A 70 -8.18 13.86 -9.73
N VAL A 71 -7.17 14.59 -9.27
CA VAL A 71 -6.22 15.28 -10.15
C VAL A 71 -5.40 14.27 -10.95
N VAL A 72 -4.87 13.25 -10.28
CA VAL A 72 -4.13 12.15 -10.93
C VAL A 72 -5.03 11.38 -11.90
N GLY A 73 -6.28 11.08 -11.52
CA GLY A 73 -7.26 10.46 -12.41
C GLY A 73 -7.46 11.27 -13.69
N ASN A 74 -7.64 12.59 -13.56
CA ASN A 74 -7.79 13.51 -14.70
C ASN A 74 -6.52 13.58 -15.58
N LEU A 75 -5.33 13.52 -14.96
CA LEU A 75 -4.05 13.45 -15.70
C LEU A 75 -3.93 12.16 -16.52
N ILE A 76 -4.36 11.02 -15.97
CA ILE A 76 -4.43 9.75 -16.68
C ILE A 76 -5.37 9.86 -17.88
N ASP A 77 -6.58 10.42 -17.68
CA ASP A 77 -7.58 10.56 -18.73
C ASP A 77 -7.10 11.45 -19.88
N ARG A 78 -6.36 12.50 -19.58
CA ARG A 78 -5.78 13.43 -20.57
C ARG A 78 -4.49 12.92 -21.22
N SER A 79 -3.89 11.86 -20.70
CA SER A 79 -2.64 11.34 -21.23
C SER A 79 -2.83 10.81 -22.65
N LYS A 80 -2.02 11.34 -23.59
CA LYS A 80 -1.95 10.90 -25.00
C LYS A 80 -0.73 10.02 -25.26
N SER A 81 -0.17 9.41 -24.22
CA SER A 81 1.05 8.62 -24.35
C SER A 81 0.87 7.39 -25.25
N LYS A 82 1.77 7.22 -26.22
CA LYS A 82 1.84 6.03 -27.08
C LYS A 82 2.18 4.75 -26.31
N ARG A 83 2.76 4.87 -25.11
CA ARG A 83 3.14 3.72 -24.25
C ARG A 83 1.98 3.17 -23.43
N GLY A 84 0.82 3.81 -23.46
CA GLY A 84 -0.33 3.55 -22.59
C GLY A 84 -0.53 4.66 -21.54
N LYS A 85 -1.77 4.91 -21.15
CA LYS A 85 -2.12 5.99 -20.23
C LYS A 85 -1.67 5.67 -18.80
N PHE A 86 -2.01 4.50 -18.31
CA PHE A 86 -1.64 4.05 -16.96
C PHE A 86 -0.14 3.77 -16.82
N LYS A 87 0.46 3.10 -17.82
CA LYS A 87 1.89 2.77 -17.84
C LYS A 87 2.78 4.00 -17.75
N SER A 88 2.44 5.05 -18.46
CA SER A 88 3.21 6.30 -18.45
C SER A 88 3.18 6.96 -17.08
N MET A 89 2.02 6.97 -16.43
CA MET A 89 1.86 7.58 -15.11
C MET A 89 2.62 6.81 -14.04
N ILE A 90 2.61 5.47 -14.11
CA ILE A 90 3.44 4.62 -13.24
C ILE A 90 4.92 4.95 -13.42
N LEU A 91 5.41 5.09 -14.66
CA LEU A 91 6.82 5.43 -14.93
C LEU A 91 7.19 6.81 -14.35
N TYR A 92 6.30 7.80 -14.48
CA TYR A 92 6.55 9.14 -13.92
C TYR A 92 6.56 9.15 -12.40
N SER A 93 5.82 8.25 -11.74
CA SER A 93 5.79 8.17 -10.28
C SER A 93 7.05 7.54 -9.67
N LEU A 94 7.83 6.76 -10.42
CA LEU A 94 9.00 6.04 -9.88
C LEU A 94 10.04 6.98 -9.27
N VAL A 95 10.40 8.05 -9.98
CA VAL A 95 11.44 8.98 -9.51
C VAL A 95 10.99 9.77 -8.28
N PRO A 96 9.82 10.44 -8.30
CA PRO A 96 9.34 11.12 -7.10
C PRO A 96 9.18 10.19 -5.90
N LEU A 97 8.66 8.97 -6.11
CA LEU A 97 8.46 8.00 -5.05
C LEU A 97 9.80 7.57 -4.43
N LEU A 98 10.80 7.25 -5.25
CA LEU A 98 12.13 6.87 -4.79
C LEU A 98 12.80 8.00 -4.00
N VAL A 99 12.83 9.21 -4.57
CA VAL A 99 13.48 10.36 -3.96
C VAL A 99 12.80 10.75 -2.65
N MET A 100 11.48 10.86 -2.65
CA MET A 100 10.74 11.29 -1.46
C MET A 100 10.75 10.25 -0.35
N THR A 101 10.79 8.94 -0.69
CA THR A 101 10.97 7.90 0.33
C THR A 101 12.31 8.04 1.05
N ALA A 102 13.38 8.39 0.35
CA ALA A 102 14.67 8.66 0.97
C ALA A 102 14.65 9.96 1.80
N VAL A 103 14.04 11.04 1.26
CA VAL A 103 14.01 12.36 1.91
C VAL A 103 13.26 12.35 3.24
N VAL A 104 12.18 11.58 3.36
CA VAL A 104 11.40 11.45 4.62
C VAL A 104 12.28 10.94 5.77
N PHE A 105 13.26 10.08 5.50
CA PHE A 105 14.16 9.52 6.51
C PHE A 105 15.52 10.25 6.62
N VAL A 106 15.58 11.51 6.18
CA VAL A 106 16.77 12.35 6.37
C VAL A 106 16.74 13.03 7.72
N LYS A 107 17.80 12.83 8.51
CA LYS A 107 17.99 13.59 9.75
C LYS A 107 18.34 15.05 9.40
N VAL A 108 17.50 15.97 9.84
CA VAL A 108 17.65 17.41 9.60
C VAL A 108 18.00 18.16 10.89
N PRO A 109 18.76 19.27 10.82
CA PRO A 109 19.13 20.06 12.00
C PRO A 109 18.02 21.06 12.41
N PHE A 110 16.77 20.82 12.03
CA PHE A 110 15.66 21.70 12.40
C PHE A 110 15.14 21.37 13.79
N SER A 111 14.63 22.40 14.49
CA SER A 111 14.00 22.28 15.80
C SER A 111 12.73 23.13 15.89
N GLY A 112 11.89 22.83 16.88
CA GLY A 112 10.63 23.57 17.09
C GLY A 112 9.70 23.51 15.89
N THR A 113 9.08 24.64 15.55
CA THR A 113 8.11 24.73 14.45
C THR A 113 8.70 24.33 13.08
N GLY A 114 9.96 24.63 12.82
CA GLY A 114 10.63 24.28 11.56
C GLY A 114 10.69 22.78 11.32
N LEU A 115 10.88 21.98 12.37
CA LEU A 115 10.86 20.52 12.29
C LEU A 115 9.49 20.00 11.87
N TYR A 116 8.41 20.48 12.47
CA TYR A 116 7.05 20.05 12.15
C TYR A 116 6.63 20.45 10.72
N VAL A 117 7.07 21.63 10.25
CA VAL A 117 6.86 22.05 8.85
C VAL A 117 7.62 21.11 7.91
N TRP A 118 8.85 20.72 8.22
CA TRP A 118 9.62 19.75 7.44
C TRP A 118 8.90 18.40 7.34
N ILE A 119 8.50 17.84 8.48
CA ILE A 119 7.78 16.54 8.55
C ILE A 119 6.49 16.60 7.72
N PHE A 120 5.70 17.67 7.88
CA PHE A 120 4.45 17.86 7.13
C PHE A 120 4.67 17.92 5.61
N LEU A 121 5.61 18.77 5.17
CA LEU A 121 5.86 18.98 3.75
C LEU A 121 6.45 17.73 3.07
N THR A 122 7.43 17.09 3.70
CA THR A 122 8.04 15.87 3.14
C THR A 122 7.03 14.73 3.02
N TYR A 123 6.20 14.53 4.05
CA TYR A 123 5.14 13.54 4.01
C TYR A 123 4.05 13.87 2.98
N LEU A 124 3.65 15.14 2.88
CA LEU A 124 2.64 15.58 1.90
C LEU A 124 3.11 15.31 0.47
N VAL A 125 4.35 15.70 0.14
CA VAL A 125 4.91 15.49 -1.21
C VAL A 125 5.09 14.00 -1.48
N TRP A 126 5.54 13.21 -0.49
CA TRP A 126 5.60 11.76 -0.60
C TRP A 126 4.21 11.15 -0.85
N SER A 127 3.19 11.58 -0.13
CA SER A 127 1.82 11.09 -0.28
C SER A 127 1.26 11.38 -1.69
N ILE A 128 1.56 12.54 -2.26
CA ILE A 128 1.20 12.87 -3.65
C ILE A 128 1.96 11.95 -4.63
N ALA A 129 3.26 11.73 -4.42
CA ALA A 129 4.05 10.82 -5.26
C ALA A 129 3.53 9.37 -5.18
N MET A 130 3.10 8.93 -3.99
CA MET A 130 2.45 7.65 -3.78
C MET A 130 1.14 7.55 -4.56
N THR A 131 0.26 8.56 -4.50
CA THR A 131 -0.99 8.61 -5.26
C THR A 131 -0.75 8.52 -6.78
N MET A 132 0.30 9.19 -7.30
CA MET A 132 0.70 9.10 -8.70
C MET A 132 1.07 7.67 -9.15
N GLY A 133 1.47 6.80 -8.22
CA GLY A 133 1.71 5.38 -8.47
C GLY A 133 0.50 4.49 -8.20
N ASP A 134 -0.20 4.71 -7.09
CA ASP A 134 -1.29 3.84 -6.62
C ASP A 134 -2.51 3.88 -7.56
N VAL A 135 -3.01 5.06 -7.90
CA VAL A 135 -4.19 5.22 -8.75
C VAL A 135 -4.03 4.52 -10.11
N PRO A 136 -2.95 4.76 -10.89
CA PRO A 136 -2.79 4.09 -12.17
C PRO A 136 -2.47 2.60 -12.01
N SER A 137 -1.83 2.16 -10.92
CA SER A 137 -1.53 0.74 -10.70
C SER A 137 -2.79 -0.09 -10.41
N GLN A 138 -3.80 0.49 -9.80
CA GLN A 138 -5.11 -0.15 -9.64
C GLN A 138 -5.93 -0.06 -10.92
N GLY A 139 -5.91 1.09 -11.59
CA GLY A 139 -6.66 1.33 -12.83
C GLY A 139 -6.21 0.45 -13.99
N ILE A 140 -4.92 0.13 -14.10
CA ILE A 140 -4.37 -0.67 -15.20
C ILE A 140 -5.00 -2.06 -15.30
N ALA A 141 -5.45 -2.65 -14.18
CA ALA A 141 -6.11 -3.96 -14.17
C ALA A 141 -7.33 -4.01 -15.12
N SER A 142 -8.04 -2.89 -15.30
CA SER A 142 -9.20 -2.79 -16.17
C SER A 142 -8.87 -2.88 -17.66
N VAL A 143 -7.64 -2.57 -18.04
CA VAL A 143 -7.19 -2.55 -19.43
C VAL A 143 -6.24 -3.68 -19.81
N LEU A 144 -5.82 -4.51 -18.85
CA LEU A 144 -4.93 -5.65 -19.12
C LEU A 144 -5.63 -6.80 -19.83
N THR A 145 -6.89 -7.09 -19.48
CA THR A 145 -7.67 -8.17 -20.07
C THR A 145 -9.14 -7.77 -20.28
N PRO A 146 -9.74 -8.13 -21.41
CA PRO A 146 -11.17 -7.92 -21.64
C PRO A 146 -12.07 -8.93 -20.89
N ASP A 147 -11.52 -10.08 -20.46
CA ASP A 147 -12.30 -11.09 -19.73
C ASP A 147 -12.46 -10.71 -18.26
N PRO A 148 -13.70 -10.48 -17.76
CA PRO A 148 -13.95 -10.13 -16.36
C PRO A 148 -13.47 -11.21 -15.38
N THR A 149 -13.58 -12.50 -15.74
CA THR A 149 -13.16 -13.61 -14.86
C THR A 149 -11.65 -13.64 -14.70
N GLU A 150 -10.90 -13.50 -15.82
CA GLU A 150 -9.44 -13.43 -15.80
C GLU A 150 -8.99 -12.21 -15.00
N ARG A 151 -9.64 -11.05 -15.20
CA ARG A 151 -9.38 -9.82 -14.45
C ARG A 151 -9.54 -10.03 -12.94
N THR A 152 -10.64 -10.61 -12.49
CA THR A 152 -10.88 -10.89 -11.08
C THR A 152 -9.82 -11.79 -10.48
N ASN A 153 -9.41 -12.84 -11.19
CA ASN A 153 -8.34 -13.73 -10.74
C ASN A 153 -6.98 -13.00 -10.63
N VAL A 154 -6.62 -12.21 -11.64
CA VAL A 154 -5.39 -11.43 -11.63
C VAL A 154 -5.37 -10.43 -10.49
N VAL A 155 -6.45 -9.68 -10.28
CA VAL A 155 -6.59 -8.73 -9.18
C VAL A 155 -6.50 -9.43 -7.81
N SER A 156 -7.14 -10.60 -7.65
CA SER A 156 -7.08 -11.37 -6.40
C SER A 156 -5.66 -11.83 -6.07
N ILE A 157 -4.95 -12.41 -7.04
CA ILE A 157 -3.56 -12.82 -6.88
C ILE A 157 -2.69 -11.61 -6.53
N SER A 158 -2.84 -10.53 -7.29
CA SER A 158 -2.04 -9.32 -7.11
C SER A 158 -2.29 -8.62 -5.77
N ASN A 159 -3.53 -8.65 -5.27
CA ASN A 159 -3.85 -8.14 -3.93
C ASN A 159 -3.19 -8.98 -2.82
N THR A 160 -3.04 -10.29 -3.03
CA THR A 160 -2.26 -11.13 -2.11
C THR A 160 -0.80 -10.68 -2.06
N PHE A 161 -0.17 -10.49 -3.22
CA PHE A 161 1.20 -9.98 -3.29
C PHE A 161 1.33 -8.57 -2.72
N LYS A 162 0.35 -7.70 -2.97
CA LYS A 162 0.25 -6.35 -2.39
C LYS A 162 0.29 -6.41 -0.86
N GLN A 163 -0.49 -7.30 -0.24
CA GLN A 163 -0.53 -7.46 1.21
C GLN A 163 0.77 -8.06 1.78
N ILE A 164 1.35 -9.05 1.09
CA ILE A 164 2.65 -9.60 1.46
C ILE A 164 3.73 -8.53 1.40
N GLY A 165 3.73 -7.70 0.34
CA GLY A 165 4.66 -6.58 0.19
C GLY A 165 4.57 -5.58 1.33
N PHE A 166 3.35 -5.20 1.73
CA PHE A 166 3.13 -4.31 2.88
C PHE A 166 3.73 -4.89 4.18
N SER A 167 3.49 -6.17 4.43
CA SER A 167 4.00 -6.85 5.62
C SER A 167 5.51 -7.15 5.55
N ALA A 168 6.05 -7.28 4.34
CA ALA A 168 7.46 -7.62 4.14
C ALA A 168 8.42 -6.55 4.67
N CYS A 169 8.01 -5.29 4.77
CA CYS A 169 8.82 -4.21 5.34
C CYS A 169 9.26 -4.51 6.77
N VAL A 170 8.41 -5.19 7.56
CA VAL A 170 8.71 -5.59 8.95
C VAL A 170 9.88 -6.59 9.01
N VAL A 171 10.10 -7.35 7.94
CA VAL A 171 11.22 -8.31 7.82
C VAL A 171 12.42 -7.69 7.09
N ILE A 172 12.14 -6.86 6.07
CA ILE A 172 13.18 -6.21 5.26
C ILE A 172 14.02 -5.24 6.10
N VAL A 173 13.40 -4.48 6.99
CA VAL A 173 14.10 -3.49 7.82
C VAL A 173 15.15 -4.13 8.73
N PRO A 174 14.84 -5.14 9.55
CA PRO A 174 15.84 -5.84 10.34
C PRO A 174 16.97 -6.46 9.51
N ILE A 175 16.64 -7.07 8.36
CA ILE A 175 17.66 -7.65 7.46
C ILE A 175 18.56 -6.56 6.88
N ALA A 176 18.00 -5.42 6.48
CA ALA A 176 18.78 -4.30 5.97
C ALA A 176 19.76 -3.75 7.04
N CYS A 177 19.33 -3.67 8.30
CA CYS A 177 20.19 -3.25 9.42
C CYS A 177 21.36 -4.21 9.66
N LEU A 178 21.20 -5.51 9.36
CA LEU A 178 22.31 -6.48 9.45
C LEU A 178 23.36 -6.31 8.34
N ILE A 179 22.95 -5.79 7.19
CA ILE A 179 23.82 -5.61 6.01
C ILE A 179 24.57 -4.28 6.05
N ILE A 180 23.97 -3.27 6.69
CA ILE A 180 24.55 -1.92 6.77
C ILE A 180 25.76 -1.92 7.72
N PRO A 181 26.95 -1.50 7.26
CA PRO A 181 28.14 -1.44 8.12
C PRO A 181 27.92 -0.53 9.33
N GLY A 182 28.12 -1.07 10.54
CA GLY A 182 27.88 -0.33 11.79
C GLY A 182 26.45 -0.37 12.29
N GLY A 183 25.60 -1.18 11.63
CA GLY A 183 24.20 -1.33 11.97
C GLY A 183 23.95 -1.93 13.35
N SER A 184 22.85 -1.51 13.97
CA SER A 184 22.39 -2.05 15.24
C SER A 184 22.02 -3.52 15.07
N LYS A 185 22.38 -4.35 16.05
CA LYS A 185 22.03 -5.78 16.05
C LYS A 185 20.56 -5.92 16.45
N VAL A 186 19.67 -5.75 15.48
CA VAL A 186 18.21 -5.82 15.71
C VAL A 186 17.76 -7.25 16.13
N PHE A 187 18.54 -8.28 15.78
CA PHE A 187 18.32 -9.65 16.27
C PHE A 187 19.35 -9.98 17.38
N VAL A 188 19.10 -9.47 18.57
CA VAL A 188 19.97 -9.75 19.73
C VAL A 188 19.53 -11.07 20.37
N LYS A 189 20.53 -11.88 20.78
CA LYS A 189 20.29 -13.07 21.62
C LYS A 189 19.55 -12.67 22.90
N SER A 190 18.60 -13.51 23.31
CA SER A 190 17.85 -13.34 24.56
C SER A 190 18.80 -12.98 25.72
N GLY A 191 18.69 -11.74 26.23
CA GLY A 191 19.48 -11.27 27.36
C GLY A 191 20.32 -10.00 27.11
N GLU A 192 20.49 -9.53 25.87
CA GLU A 192 21.12 -8.23 25.58
C GLU A 192 20.03 -7.17 25.28
N THR A 193 20.25 -5.93 25.71
CA THR A 193 19.35 -4.81 25.45
C THR A 193 19.32 -4.48 23.96
N ASP A 194 18.11 -4.44 23.37
CA ASP A 194 17.91 -3.99 22.00
C ASP A 194 18.51 -2.59 21.81
N THR A 195 19.45 -2.45 20.89
CA THR A 195 19.99 -1.13 20.54
C THR A 195 19.01 -0.45 19.56
N PRO A 196 18.57 0.78 19.87
CA PRO A 196 17.67 1.50 18.97
C PRO A 196 18.36 1.76 17.62
N MET A 197 17.58 1.76 16.53
CA MET A 197 18.07 2.12 15.21
C MET A 197 18.62 3.54 15.19
N ILE A 198 19.74 3.74 14.50
CA ILE A 198 20.35 5.05 14.30
C ILE A 198 19.85 5.71 12.99
N ALA A 199 20.02 7.03 12.89
CA ALA A 199 19.52 7.79 11.74
C ALA A 199 20.03 7.28 10.38
N SER A 200 21.27 6.82 10.29
CA SER A 200 21.85 6.26 9.07
C SER A 200 21.19 4.94 8.65
N GLU A 201 20.78 4.11 9.61
CA GLU A 201 20.09 2.84 9.33
C GLU A 201 18.70 3.09 8.75
N PHE A 202 17.93 4.03 9.31
CA PHE A 202 16.65 4.44 8.74
C PHE A 202 16.81 4.93 7.30
N PHE A 203 17.78 5.81 7.06
CA PHE A 203 18.03 6.38 5.74
C PHE A 203 18.40 5.30 4.72
N TRP A 204 19.41 4.48 5.01
CA TRP A 204 19.86 3.44 4.06
C TRP A 204 18.82 2.34 3.85
N THR A 205 18.08 1.97 4.88
CA THR A 205 16.98 1.03 4.76
C THR A 205 15.88 1.60 3.86
N ALA A 206 15.55 2.89 4.01
CA ALA A 206 14.57 3.56 3.15
C ALA A 206 15.06 3.61 1.69
N VAL A 207 16.32 3.95 1.45
CA VAL A 207 16.92 3.98 0.10
C VAL A 207 16.90 2.60 -0.54
N LEU A 208 17.36 1.56 0.17
CA LEU A 208 17.38 0.19 -0.34
C LEU A 208 15.97 -0.33 -0.65
N THR A 209 15.02 -0.11 0.27
CA THR A 209 13.63 -0.50 0.07
C THR A 209 12.99 0.27 -1.10
N ALA A 210 13.29 1.57 -1.23
CA ALA A 210 12.79 2.39 -2.33
C ALA A 210 13.35 1.92 -3.69
N ILE A 211 14.65 1.63 -3.78
CA ILE A 211 15.27 1.11 -5.02
C ILE A 211 14.65 -0.24 -5.37
N PHE A 212 14.64 -1.18 -4.42
CA PHE A 212 14.07 -2.50 -4.62
C PHE A 212 12.58 -2.44 -5.03
N GLY A 213 11.79 -1.66 -4.30
CA GLY A 213 10.37 -1.47 -4.56
C GLY A 213 10.10 -0.82 -5.92
N CYS A 214 10.85 0.24 -6.28
CA CYS A 214 10.72 0.91 -7.56
C CYS A 214 11.16 0.02 -8.74
N VAL A 215 12.21 -0.79 -8.59
CA VAL A 215 12.63 -1.76 -9.62
C VAL A 215 11.52 -2.79 -9.87
N LEU A 216 10.94 -3.35 -8.83
CA LEU A 216 9.80 -4.26 -8.98
C LEU A 216 8.58 -3.55 -9.55
N PHE A 217 8.28 -2.34 -9.09
CA PHE A 217 7.13 -1.57 -9.57
C PHE A 217 7.25 -1.22 -11.07
N ALA A 218 8.47 -0.98 -11.55
CA ALA A 218 8.75 -0.75 -12.96
C ALA A 218 8.44 -1.96 -13.86
N LEU A 219 8.36 -3.18 -13.30
CA LEU A 219 7.96 -4.37 -14.08
C LEU A 219 6.53 -4.23 -14.64
N ILE A 220 5.63 -3.52 -13.94
CA ILE A 220 4.26 -3.31 -14.41
C ILE A 220 4.27 -2.64 -15.79
N PRO A 221 4.78 -1.41 -15.96
CA PRO A 221 4.75 -0.74 -17.25
C PRO A 221 5.66 -1.38 -18.29
N LEU A 222 6.70 -2.12 -17.89
CA LEU A 222 7.64 -2.73 -18.84
C LEU A 222 7.09 -4.02 -19.45
N LEU A 223 6.50 -4.90 -18.67
CA LEU A 223 6.13 -6.24 -19.11
C LEU A 223 4.64 -6.40 -19.43
N ASN A 224 3.76 -5.58 -18.88
CA ASN A 224 2.33 -5.66 -19.16
C ASN A 224 1.95 -4.87 -20.41
N LYS A 225 0.89 -5.29 -21.09
CA LYS A 225 0.32 -4.61 -22.28
C LYS A 225 -1.10 -4.17 -22.00
N GLU A 226 -1.39 -2.89 -22.26
CA GLU A 226 -2.77 -2.39 -22.25
C GLU A 226 -3.48 -2.90 -23.50
N ARG A 227 -4.43 -3.85 -23.35
CA ARG A 227 -5.12 -4.52 -24.46
C ARG A 227 -6.48 -3.92 -24.74
N VAL A 228 -7.13 -3.39 -23.71
CA VAL A 228 -8.45 -2.78 -23.85
C VAL A 228 -8.26 -1.28 -24.01
N PRO A 229 -8.78 -0.66 -25.08
CA PRO A 229 -8.73 0.79 -25.21
C PRO A 229 -9.50 1.43 -24.05
N TYR A 230 -8.81 2.21 -23.26
CA TYR A 230 -9.46 2.97 -22.19
C TYR A 230 -10.27 4.10 -22.83
N GLN A 231 -11.59 4.00 -22.73
CA GLN A 231 -12.48 5.09 -23.10
C GLN A 231 -12.52 6.07 -21.91
N ALA A 232 -11.89 7.23 -22.11
CA ALA A 232 -12.06 8.33 -21.16
C ALA A 232 -13.55 8.66 -21.10
N GLY A 233 -14.12 8.61 -19.90
CA GLY A 233 -15.48 9.10 -19.68
C GLY A 233 -15.60 10.57 -20.10
N GLU A 234 -16.82 11.04 -20.30
CA GLU A 234 -17.09 12.46 -20.50
C GLU A 234 -16.43 13.27 -19.39
N LYS A 235 -16.01 14.51 -19.71
CA LYS A 235 -15.39 15.42 -18.73
C LYS A 235 -16.32 15.61 -17.54
N THR A 236 -16.14 14.80 -16.50
CA THR A 236 -16.94 14.91 -15.28
C THR A 236 -16.36 16.03 -14.41
N THR A 237 -17.21 16.98 -14.07
CA THR A 237 -16.90 18.01 -13.09
C THR A 237 -16.98 17.38 -11.68
N PHE A 238 -16.22 17.91 -10.73
CA PHE A 238 -16.30 17.47 -9.32
C PHE A 238 -17.75 17.48 -8.79
N LYS A 239 -18.57 18.45 -9.26
CA LYS A 239 -20.00 18.54 -8.94
C LYS A 239 -20.79 17.34 -9.48
N ASP A 240 -20.47 16.88 -10.70
CA ASP A 240 -21.12 15.72 -11.33
C ASP A 240 -20.75 14.44 -10.61
N MET A 241 -19.48 14.30 -10.19
CA MET A 241 -19.01 13.18 -9.37
C MET A 241 -19.74 13.14 -8.02
N MET A 242 -19.90 14.27 -7.36
CA MET A 242 -20.63 14.37 -6.08
C MET A 242 -22.13 14.10 -6.27
N GLY A 243 -22.71 14.54 -7.38
CA GLY A 243 -24.08 14.23 -7.76
C GLY A 243 -24.31 12.73 -8.00
N ALA A 244 -23.42 12.11 -8.77
CA ALA A 244 -23.44 10.67 -9.02
C ALA A 244 -23.29 9.86 -7.72
N LEU A 245 -22.43 10.32 -6.82
CA LEU A 245 -22.21 9.71 -5.51
C LEU A 245 -23.49 9.74 -4.67
N LYS A 246 -24.14 10.89 -4.54
CA LYS A 246 -25.38 11.05 -3.76
C LYS A 246 -26.55 10.23 -4.30
N ASN A 247 -26.60 10.05 -5.61
CA ASN A 247 -27.70 9.33 -6.27
C ASN A 247 -27.47 7.80 -6.32
N ASN A 248 -26.26 7.34 -6.00
CA ASN A 248 -25.91 5.91 -6.03
C ASN A 248 -25.88 5.33 -4.62
N LYS A 249 -27.04 4.87 -4.11
CA LYS A 249 -27.16 4.27 -2.78
C LYS A 249 -26.19 3.08 -2.54
N PRO A 250 -26.01 2.11 -3.47
CA PRO A 250 -25.01 1.04 -3.28
C PRO A 250 -23.60 1.58 -3.07
N LEU A 251 -23.19 2.58 -3.85
CA LEU A 251 -21.87 3.20 -3.73
C LEU A 251 -21.70 3.91 -2.38
N MET A 252 -22.72 4.62 -1.92
CA MET A 252 -22.71 5.26 -0.59
C MET A 252 -22.56 4.24 0.53
N LEU A 253 -23.25 3.10 0.46
CA LEU A 253 -23.13 2.04 1.45
C LEU A 253 -21.72 1.44 1.48
N VAL A 254 -21.10 1.26 0.31
CA VAL A 254 -19.70 0.78 0.22
C VAL A 254 -18.74 1.80 0.88
N ILE A 255 -18.91 3.09 0.59
CA ILE A 255 -18.05 4.14 1.20
C ILE A 255 -18.21 4.18 2.72
N ILE A 256 -19.45 4.12 3.22
CA ILE A 256 -19.73 4.08 4.67
C ILE A 256 -19.09 2.83 5.30
N SER A 257 -19.19 1.67 4.64
CA SER A 257 -18.56 0.43 5.09
C SER A 257 -17.03 0.54 5.17
N TYR A 258 -16.39 1.15 4.17
CA TYR A 258 -14.96 1.44 4.18
C TYR A 258 -14.58 2.40 5.31
N PHE A 259 -15.35 3.45 5.52
CA PHE A 259 -15.12 4.42 6.59
C PHE A 259 -15.21 3.76 7.98
N LEU A 260 -16.23 2.94 8.22
CA LEU A 260 -16.37 2.18 9.47
C LEU A 260 -15.26 1.15 9.66
N GLY A 261 -14.79 0.53 8.55
CA GLY A 261 -13.66 -0.42 8.55
C GLY A 261 -12.29 0.23 8.79
N PHE A 262 -12.19 1.57 8.73
CA PHE A 262 -10.92 2.29 8.89
C PHE A 262 -10.30 2.13 10.30
N GLY A 263 -11.13 1.87 11.34
CA GLY A 263 -10.65 1.58 12.70
C GLY A 263 -9.64 0.42 12.76
N ARG A 264 -9.78 -0.58 11.90
CA ARG A 264 -8.81 -1.69 11.78
C ARG A 264 -7.43 -1.21 11.34
N GLN A 265 -7.34 -0.21 10.48
CA GLN A 265 -6.06 0.35 10.03
C GLN A 265 -5.34 1.10 11.16
N MET A 266 -6.10 1.73 12.06
CA MET A 266 -5.53 2.36 13.25
C MET A 266 -4.85 1.34 14.17
N ALA A 267 -5.45 0.15 14.35
CA ALA A 267 -4.85 -0.91 15.15
C ALA A 267 -3.48 -1.35 14.61
N MET A 268 -3.31 -1.41 13.28
CA MET A 268 -2.01 -1.73 12.66
C MET A 268 -0.96 -0.62 12.92
N GLY A 269 -1.36 0.65 12.91
CA GLY A 269 -0.44 1.76 13.20
C GLY A 269 0.05 1.78 14.66
N ILE A 270 -0.78 1.32 15.58
CA ILE A 270 -0.46 1.25 17.02
C ILE A 270 0.39 0.01 17.35
N GLN A 271 0.33 -1.03 16.53
CA GLN A 271 1.00 -2.32 16.79
C GLN A 271 2.51 -2.17 17.04
N VAL A 272 3.21 -1.35 16.27
CA VAL A 272 4.65 -1.10 16.44
C VAL A 272 4.92 -0.39 17.77
N GLN A 273 4.14 0.66 18.08
CA GLN A 273 4.29 1.41 19.33
C GLN A 273 3.92 0.55 20.56
N ALA A 274 2.89 -0.29 20.47
CA ALA A 274 2.53 -1.22 21.52
C ALA A 274 3.66 -2.23 21.82
N ALA A 275 4.28 -2.77 20.79
CA ALA A 275 5.40 -3.71 20.94
C ALA A 275 6.64 -3.01 21.55
N THR A 276 6.97 -1.80 21.12
CA THR A 276 8.15 -1.09 21.62
C THR A 276 7.95 -0.48 23.01
N VAL A 277 6.78 0.13 23.26
CA VAL A 277 6.53 0.87 24.52
C VAL A 277 5.98 -0.04 25.63
N ILE A 278 5.06 -0.95 25.30
CA ILE A 278 4.38 -1.79 26.30
C ILE A 278 5.17 -3.08 26.57
N LEU A 279 5.65 -3.73 25.49
CA LEU A 279 6.35 -5.01 25.58
C LEU A 279 7.87 -4.85 25.66
N GLY A 280 8.40 -3.64 25.46
CA GLY A 280 9.82 -3.30 25.63
C GLY A 280 10.77 -4.01 24.65
N SER A 281 10.26 -4.57 23.53
CA SER A 281 11.09 -5.31 22.59
C SER A 281 10.71 -5.04 21.14
N GLN A 282 11.66 -4.54 20.36
CA GLN A 282 11.51 -4.38 18.91
C GLN A 282 11.40 -5.70 18.16
N ASN A 283 11.99 -6.78 18.70
CA ASN A 283 11.91 -8.12 18.10
C ASN A 283 10.46 -8.63 18.04
N LEU A 284 9.61 -8.24 18.98
CA LEU A 284 8.18 -8.59 18.98
C LEU A 284 7.41 -7.93 17.84
N VAL A 285 7.87 -6.79 17.32
CA VAL A 285 7.29 -6.16 16.12
C VAL A 285 7.40 -7.11 14.93
N ALA A 286 8.57 -7.72 14.73
CA ALA A 286 8.79 -8.69 13.65
C ALA A 286 7.89 -9.93 13.81
N VAL A 287 7.78 -10.47 15.03
CA VAL A 287 6.91 -11.61 15.31
C VAL A 287 5.44 -11.28 15.04
N LEU A 288 4.95 -10.14 15.53
CA LEU A 288 3.59 -9.68 15.29
C LEU A 288 3.33 -9.44 13.80
N GLY A 289 4.31 -8.88 13.06
CA GLY A 289 4.24 -8.69 11.62
C GLY A 289 4.14 -10.01 10.85
N ILE A 290 4.94 -11.02 11.22
CA ILE A 290 4.89 -12.36 10.61
C ILE A 290 3.53 -13.02 10.90
N VAL A 291 3.05 -12.97 12.14
CA VAL A 291 1.73 -13.53 12.50
C VAL A 291 0.61 -12.86 11.70
N THR A 292 0.66 -11.54 11.57
CA THR A 292 -0.31 -10.77 10.78
C THR A 292 -0.25 -11.12 9.29
N ALA A 293 0.96 -11.28 8.73
CA ALA A 293 1.17 -11.66 7.34
C ALA A 293 0.63 -13.07 7.06
N VAL A 294 0.98 -14.04 7.91
CA VAL A 294 0.49 -15.44 7.78
C VAL A 294 -1.03 -15.50 7.93
N GLY A 295 -1.59 -14.80 8.93
CA GLY A 295 -3.04 -14.70 9.11
C GLY A 295 -3.75 -14.11 7.90
N SER A 296 -3.19 -13.06 7.28
CA SER A 296 -3.72 -12.45 6.06
C SER A 296 -3.67 -13.42 4.88
N MET A 297 -2.58 -14.16 4.71
CA MET A 297 -2.45 -15.17 3.64
C MET A 297 -3.48 -16.29 3.79
N ILE A 298 -3.66 -16.82 5.01
CA ILE A 298 -4.66 -17.85 5.31
C ILE A 298 -6.07 -17.32 5.03
N SER A 299 -6.40 -16.12 5.50
CA SER A 299 -7.70 -15.48 5.27
C SER A 299 -7.99 -15.31 3.78
N MET A 300 -6.99 -14.91 3.01
CA MET A 300 -7.13 -14.69 1.57
C MET A 300 -7.31 -16.02 0.79
N ALA A 301 -6.64 -17.09 1.23
CA ALA A 301 -6.83 -18.42 0.66
C ALA A 301 -8.24 -19.02 1.00
N LEU A 302 -8.75 -18.72 2.19
CA LEU A 302 -10.05 -19.19 2.65
C LEU A 302 -11.23 -18.41 2.04
N CYS A 303 -11.02 -17.13 1.69
CA CYS A 303 -12.07 -16.26 1.17
C CYS A 303 -12.82 -16.83 -0.05
N PRO A 304 -12.17 -17.34 -1.11
CA PRO A 304 -12.86 -17.96 -2.24
C PRO A 304 -13.67 -19.21 -1.86
N LEU A 305 -13.20 -19.98 -0.88
CA LEU A 305 -13.91 -21.17 -0.39
C LEU A 305 -15.17 -20.79 0.37
N LEU A 306 -15.10 -19.72 1.16
CA LEU A 306 -16.26 -19.18 1.89
C LEU A 306 -17.30 -18.61 0.93
N ILE A 307 -16.88 -17.86 -0.08
CA ILE A 307 -17.79 -17.28 -1.10
C ILE A 307 -18.50 -18.38 -1.87
N LYS A 308 -17.82 -19.47 -2.24
CA LYS A 308 -18.44 -20.61 -2.92
C LYS A 308 -19.51 -21.33 -2.08
N LYS A 309 -19.35 -21.35 -0.75
CA LYS A 309 -20.29 -22.06 0.16
C LYS A 309 -21.44 -21.19 0.66
N LEU A 310 -21.19 -19.91 0.90
CA LEU A 310 -22.10 -19.04 1.64
C LEU A 310 -22.77 -17.95 0.80
N ASP A 311 -22.40 -17.81 -0.48
CA ASP A 311 -22.71 -16.65 -1.31
C ASP A 311 -22.01 -15.36 -0.82
N GLU A 312 -21.73 -14.43 -1.74
CA GLU A 312 -20.93 -13.22 -1.48
C GLU A 312 -21.49 -12.37 -0.32
N ARG A 313 -22.80 -12.18 -0.29
CA ARG A 313 -23.49 -11.37 0.73
C ARG A 313 -23.37 -11.97 2.13
N LYS A 314 -23.62 -13.28 2.24
CA LYS A 314 -23.54 -13.99 3.54
C LYS A 314 -22.10 -14.08 4.04
N ALA A 315 -21.15 -14.35 3.13
CA ALA A 315 -19.72 -14.37 3.47
C ALA A 315 -19.24 -13.01 4.00
N TYR A 316 -19.64 -11.91 3.33
CA TYR A 316 -19.29 -10.55 3.77
C TYR A 316 -19.83 -10.22 5.17
N ILE A 317 -21.12 -10.53 5.43
CA ILE A 317 -21.74 -10.30 6.75
C ILE A 317 -21.04 -11.13 7.83
N LEU A 318 -20.80 -12.41 7.59
CA LEU A 318 -20.14 -13.31 8.53
C LEU A 318 -18.73 -12.81 8.92
N LEU A 319 -17.92 -12.45 7.90
CA LEU A 319 -16.57 -11.95 8.11
C LEU A 319 -16.55 -10.59 8.82
N SER A 320 -17.54 -9.73 8.55
CA SER A 320 -17.67 -8.43 9.23
C SER A 320 -18.04 -8.60 10.71
N VAL A 321 -18.99 -9.50 11.02
CA VAL A 321 -19.37 -9.82 12.41
C VAL A 321 -18.20 -10.47 13.14
N TYR A 322 -17.49 -11.40 12.53
CA TYR A 322 -16.29 -11.99 13.11
C TYR A 322 -15.20 -10.96 13.37
N GLY A 323 -14.93 -10.06 12.40
CA GLY A 323 -13.95 -8.99 12.56
C GLY A 323 -14.31 -8.03 13.69
N PHE A 324 -15.60 -7.70 13.84
CA PHE A 324 -16.09 -6.87 14.95
C PHE A 324 -15.90 -7.59 16.30
N ALA A 325 -16.33 -8.84 16.40
CA ALA A 325 -16.17 -9.63 17.62
C ALA A 325 -14.70 -9.78 18.02
N ALA A 326 -13.81 -10.06 17.04
CA ALA A 326 -12.37 -10.17 17.29
C ALA A 326 -11.70 -8.84 17.70
N SER A 327 -12.32 -7.69 17.41
CA SER A 327 -11.81 -6.38 17.82
C SER A 327 -12.19 -6.00 19.25
N LEU A 328 -13.06 -6.75 19.90
CA LEU A 328 -13.49 -6.52 21.29
C LEU A 328 -12.60 -7.23 22.31
N PHE A 329 -11.74 -8.15 21.87
CA PHE A 329 -10.74 -8.88 22.65
C PHE A 329 -9.33 -8.39 22.34
#